data_d41e7954c6fb70a1202686d466c0cf52
#
_entry.id   d41e7954c6fb70a1202686d466c0cf52
#
_cell.length_a   1.000
_cell.length_b   1.000
_cell.length_c   1.000
_cell.angle_alpha   90.00
_cell.angle_beta   90.00
_cell.angle_gamma   90.00
#
_symmetry.space_group_name_H-M   'P 1'
#
loop_
_entity.id
_entity.type
_entity.pdbx_description
1 polymer ?
#
loop_
_entity_poly.entity_id
_entity_poly.type
_entity_poly.pdbx_seq_one_letter_code
_entity_poly.pdbx_strand_id
1 'polypeptide(L)'
;MPRYWVMAPVESKPTELFDKVWQFDLAQNVISIGWKQLGDVTGMTRDELAEAVASTYPDKPSQTKGLYTNMLWAFYHEMLPGDYVIARRGRKTLAGVGKITGPSVYSPGKNQHVGHPGFIEVSWQAQPRDKPFPTIVFPMHTLAEFSEEQFRSLVEGSGPPIAPPETEPEVEDPSEFVLEKYLEDFIVSNFDTIFKGHLRIFEDTEGNDGQQYATDIGPIDILAIEAKTKAFVVIELKKGRPSDRVVGQVLRYMGWVKKNLCADGQTVKGLVICRDHDPKLTYALEMTNNINVRYYSMSFKLKENP
;
A
#
# COMPACT_ATOMS: atom_id res chain seq x y z
N MET A 1 14.61 -13.70 -17.18
CA MET A 1 14.15 -14.40 -15.97
C MET A 1 12.71 -13.99 -15.75
N PRO A 2 11.82 -14.85 -15.24
CA PRO A 2 10.46 -14.44 -14.92
C PRO A 2 10.45 -13.40 -13.81
N ARG A 3 9.51 -12.45 -13.89
CA ARG A 3 9.22 -11.49 -12.81
C ARG A 3 8.04 -12.00 -11.98
N TYR A 4 7.90 -11.45 -10.78
CA TYR A 4 6.93 -11.90 -9.79
C TYR A 4 6.08 -10.73 -9.33
N TRP A 5 4.78 -10.83 -9.54
CA TRP A 5 3.83 -9.76 -9.30
C TRP A 5 2.85 -10.10 -8.19
N VAL A 6 2.38 -9.09 -7.51
CA VAL A 6 1.25 -9.19 -6.57
C VAL A 6 0.21 -8.18 -6.98
N MET A 7 -1.04 -8.61 -7.08
CA MET A 7 -2.12 -7.77 -7.55
C MET A 7 -3.40 -7.99 -6.74
N ALA A 8 -4.11 -6.91 -6.45
CA ALA A 8 -5.48 -6.95 -5.94
C ALA A 8 -6.45 -6.93 -7.14
N PRO A 9 -7.24 -7.99 -7.38
CA PRO A 9 -8.26 -7.99 -8.43
C PRO A 9 -9.27 -6.86 -8.26
N VAL A 10 -9.65 -6.57 -7.03
CA VAL A 10 -10.51 -5.47 -6.61
C VAL A 10 -10.33 -5.28 -5.09
N GLU A 11 -10.93 -4.24 -4.51
CA GLU A 11 -10.96 -4.06 -3.07
C GLU A 11 -11.56 -5.29 -2.37
N SER A 12 -11.03 -5.59 -1.18
CA SER A 12 -11.44 -6.79 -0.43
C SER A 12 -12.85 -6.70 0.16
N LYS A 13 -13.39 -5.51 0.23
CA LYS A 13 -14.76 -5.23 0.69
C LYS A 13 -15.51 -4.35 -0.31
N PRO A 14 -16.80 -4.52 -0.47
CA PRO A 14 -17.58 -5.60 0.14
C PRO A 14 -17.16 -6.99 -0.35
N THR A 15 -17.14 -7.97 0.53
CA THR A 15 -16.68 -9.34 0.25
C THR A 15 -17.37 -9.96 -0.97
N GLU A 16 -18.67 -9.72 -1.14
CA GLU A 16 -19.43 -10.22 -2.29
C GLU A 16 -18.91 -9.70 -3.63
N LEU A 17 -18.44 -8.45 -3.71
CA LEU A 17 -17.85 -7.90 -4.92
C LEU A 17 -16.54 -8.59 -5.23
N PHE A 18 -15.67 -8.73 -4.22
CA PHE A 18 -14.42 -9.47 -4.38
C PHE A 18 -14.66 -10.88 -4.90
N ASP A 19 -15.59 -11.62 -4.29
CA ASP A 19 -15.88 -13.00 -4.65
C ASP A 19 -16.38 -13.10 -6.10
N LYS A 20 -17.27 -12.21 -6.54
CA LYS A 20 -17.77 -12.18 -7.94
C LYS A 20 -16.64 -11.89 -8.95
N VAL A 21 -15.80 -10.90 -8.66
CA VAL A 21 -14.66 -10.53 -9.52
C VAL A 21 -13.64 -11.66 -9.56
N TRP A 22 -13.29 -12.22 -8.41
CA TRP A 22 -12.33 -13.30 -8.31
C TRP A 22 -12.81 -14.60 -8.99
N GLN A 23 -14.08 -14.95 -8.83
CA GLN A 23 -14.66 -16.09 -9.55
C GLN A 23 -14.67 -15.88 -11.07
N PHE A 24 -14.95 -14.66 -11.53
CA PHE A 24 -14.85 -14.31 -12.94
C PHE A 24 -13.41 -14.46 -13.43
N ASP A 25 -12.42 -13.92 -12.71
CA ASP A 25 -11.02 -13.99 -13.10
C ASP A 25 -10.52 -15.45 -13.19
N LEU A 26 -10.95 -16.29 -12.26
CA LEU A 26 -10.67 -17.73 -12.28
C LEU A 26 -11.33 -18.44 -13.48
N ALA A 27 -12.61 -18.18 -13.72
CA ALA A 27 -13.38 -18.83 -14.77
C ALA A 27 -12.92 -18.43 -16.17
N GLN A 28 -12.46 -17.20 -16.33
CA GLN A 28 -11.98 -16.66 -17.61
C GLN A 28 -10.46 -16.79 -17.79
N ASN A 29 -9.74 -17.33 -16.80
CA ASN A 29 -8.28 -17.40 -16.78
C ASN A 29 -7.63 -16.03 -17.04
N VAL A 30 -8.04 -15.01 -16.30
CA VAL A 30 -7.53 -13.64 -16.44
C VAL A 30 -7.25 -13.01 -15.09
N ILE A 31 -6.54 -11.88 -15.10
CA ILE A 31 -6.52 -10.89 -14.03
C ILE A 31 -6.78 -9.52 -14.66
N SER A 32 -7.46 -8.62 -13.93
CA SER A 32 -7.92 -7.35 -14.49
C SER A 32 -7.52 -6.14 -13.67
N ILE A 33 -7.38 -4.99 -14.34
CA ILE A 33 -7.05 -3.71 -13.70
C ILE A 33 -8.06 -2.62 -14.08
N GLY A 34 -8.29 -1.69 -13.13
CA GLY A 34 -9.26 -0.60 -13.23
C GLY A 34 -8.82 0.59 -14.10
N TRP A 35 -9.15 1.81 -13.64
CA TRP A 35 -8.88 3.10 -14.28
C TRP A 35 -9.57 3.32 -15.64
N LYS A 36 -10.81 2.87 -15.78
CA LYS A 36 -11.63 3.01 -17.00
C LYS A 36 -11.73 4.44 -17.56
N GLN A 37 -11.56 5.44 -16.70
CA GLN A 37 -11.64 6.85 -17.08
C GLN A 37 -10.50 7.30 -18.00
N LEU A 38 -9.39 6.57 -18.02
CA LEU A 38 -8.24 6.85 -18.88
C LEU A 38 -8.45 6.39 -20.33
N GLY A 39 -9.44 5.52 -20.57
CA GLY A 39 -9.61 4.89 -21.89
C GLY A 39 -8.55 3.86 -22.19
N ASP A 40 -8.28 3.65 -23.48
CA ASP A 40 -7.24 2.72 -23.94
C ASP A 40 -5.85 3.37 -23.82
N VAL A 41 -5.02 2.80 -22.97
CA VAL A 41 -3.65 3.25 -22.72
C VAL A 41 -2.59 2.30 -23.26
N THR A 42 -2.97 1.24 -23.95
CA THR A 42 -2.05 0.17 -24.42
C THR A 42 -0.98 0.66 -25.39
N GLY A 43 -1.27 1.68 -26.17
CA GLY A 43 -0.34 2.27 -27.16
C GLY A 43 0.39 3.52 -26.69
N MET A 44 0.18 3.96 -25.44
CA MET A 44 0.80 5.17 -24.91
C MET A 44 2.25 4.91 -24.51
N THR A 45 3.10 5.90 -24.69
CA THR A 45 4.39 5.99 -24.02
C THR A 45 4.19 6.28 -22.53
N ARG A 46 5.23 6.09 -21.72
CA ARG A 46 5.15 6.35 -20.28
C ARG A 46 4.82 7.81 -19.96
N ASP A 47 5.36 8.75 -20.74
CA ASP A 47 5.10 10.18 -20.57
C ASP A 47 3.66 10.54 -20.95
N GLU A 48 3.16 10.03 -22.07
CA GLU A 48 1.75 10.20 -22.47
C GLU A 48 0.78 9.62 -21.44
N LEU A 49 1.10 8.47 -20.86
CA LEU A 49 0.32 7.88 -19.77
C LEU A 49 0.35 8.76 -18.51
N ALA A 50 1.49 9.33 -18.17
CA ALA A 50 1.63 10.25 -17.03
C ALA A 50 0.78 11.52 -17.23
N GLU A 51 0.79 12.09 -18.44
CA GLU A 51 -0.05 13.25 -18.79
C GLU A 51 -1.54 12.90 -18.75
N ALA A 52 -1.93 11.73 -19.27
CA ALA A 52 -3.31 11.27 -19.23
C ALA A 52 -3.80 11.07 -17.79
N VAL A 53 -2.98 10.47 -16.93
CA VAL A 53 -3.29 10.32 -15.50
C VAL A 53 -3.41 11.69 -14.82
N ALA A 54 -2.47 12.61 -15.09
CA ALA A 54 -2.49 13.93 -14.50
C ALA A 54 -3.75 14.72 -14.89
N SER A 55 -4.16 14.61 -16.14
CA SER A 55 -5.37 15.29 -16.68
C SER A 55 -6.67 14.66 -16.16
N THR A 56 -6.71 13.34 -16.05
CA THR A 56 -7.92 12.60 -15.62
C THR A 56 -8.16 12.75 -14.11
N TYR A 57 -7.11 12.90 -13.32
CA TYR A 57 -7.17 13.01 -11.85
C TYR A 57 -6.51 14.30 -11.34
N PRO A 58 -6.99 15.49 -11.73
CA PRO A 58 -6.35 16.77 -11.39
C PRO A 58 -6.23 16.98 -9.87
N ASP A 59 -7.22 16.52 -9.10
CA ASP A 59 -7.30 16.71 -7.65
C ASP A 59 -6.44 15.74 -6.83
N LYS A 60 -5.83 14.71 -7.48
CA LYS A 60 -4.96 13.79 -6.78
C LYS A 60 -3.55 14.36 -6.61
N PRO A 61 -2.88 14.10 -5.47
CA PRO A 61 -1.48 14.46 -5.26
C PRO A 61 -0.58 13.91 -6.38
N SER A 62 0.52 14.62 -6.69
CA SER A 62 1.48 14.20 -7.72
C SER A 62 2.02 12.79 -7.49
N GLN A 63 2.25 12.41 -6.22
CA GLN A 63 2.69 11.09 -5.82
C GLN A 63 1.68 10.00 -6.17
N THR A 64 0.39 10.25 -5.90
CA THR A 64 -0.69 9.31 -6.28
C THR A 64 -0.79 9.16 -7.80
N LYS A 65 -0.61 10.27 -8.55
CA LYS A 65 -0.59 10.23 -10.01
C LYS A 65 0.58 9.39 -10.52
N GLY A 66 1.79 9.59 -9.96
CA GLY A 66 2.96 8.78 -10.28
C GLY A 66 2.74 7.28 -9.99
N LEU A 67 2.13 6.98 -8.85
CA LEU A 67 1.78 5.61 -8.50
C LEU A 67 0.79 4.98 -9.50
N TYR A 68 -0.26 5.69 -9.89
CA TYR A 68 -1.21 5.22 -10.91
C TYR A 68 -0.51 4.95 -12.24
N THR A 69 0.34 5.90 -12.68
CA THR A 69 1.15 5.74 -13.89
C THR A 69 2.03 4.49 -13.82
N ASN A 70 2.75 4.29 -12.72
CA ASN A 70 3.63 3.13 -12.55
C ASN A 70 2.86 1.81 -12.55
N MET A 71 1.75 1.71 -11.83
CA MET A 71 0.94 0.49 -11.81
C MET A 71 0.33 0.17 -13.19
N LEU A 72 -0.18 1.17 -13.89
CA LEU A 72 -0.73 0.97 -15.24
C LEU A 72 0.37 0.65 -16.25
N TRP A 73 1.52 1.34 -16.17
CA TRP A 73 2.67 1.02 -17.00
C TRP A 73 3.13 -0.42 -16.80
N ALA A 74 3.31 -0.84 -15.55
CA ALA A 74 3.70 -2.20 -15.22
C ALA A 74 2.68 -3.22 -15.77
N PHE A 75 1.39 -2.98 -15.57
CA PHE A 75 0.34 -3.88 -16.06
C PHE A 75 0.34 -4.03 -17.57
N TYR A 76 0.43 -2.92 -18.32
CA TYR A 76 0.28 -2.94 -19.78
C TYR A 76 1.58 -3.25 -20.52
N HIS A 77 2.76 -2.98 -19.93
CA HIS A 77 4.04 -3.04 -20.65
C HIS A 77 5.10 -3.93 -20.00
N GLU A 78 4.99 -4.22 -18.70
CA GLU A 78 6.05 -4.96 -17.99
C GLU A 78 5.62 -6.36 -17.54
N MET A 79 4.34 -6.59 -17.26
CA MET A 79 3.81 -7.93 -16.98
C MET A 79 3.73 -8.75 -18.28
N LEU A 80 4.64 -9.70 -18.42
CA LEU A 80 4.82 -10.44 -19.70
C LEU A 80 4.49 -11.93 -19.55
N PRO A 81 4.15 -12.60 -20.66
CA PRO A 81 4.00 -14.06 -20.67
C PRO A 81 5.25 -14.74 -20.10
N GLY A 82 5.04 -15.64 -19.15
CA GLY A 82 6.10 -16.34 -18.42
C GLY A 82 6.29 -15.85 -17.00
N ASP A 83 5.85 -14.63 -16.67
CA ASP A 83 5.86 -14.08 -15.30
C ASP A 83 4.84 -14.79 -14.40
N TYR A 84 5.00 -14.60 -13.10
CA TYR A 84 4.08 -15.12 -12.09
C TYR A 84 3.32 -14.00 -11.41
N VAL A 85 2.07 -14.27 -11.00
CA VAL A 85 1.23 -13.33 -10.28
C VAL A 85 0.55 -13.99 -9.09
N ILE A 86 0.59 -13.31 -7.93
CA ILE A 86 -0.27 -13.59 -6.79
C ILE A 86 -1.48 -12.65 -6.87
N ALA A 87 -2.69 -13.21 -6.89
CA ALA A 87 -3.89 -12.46 -6.57
C ALA A 87 -4.08 -12.42 -5.06
N ARG A 88 -4.29 -11.22 -4.49
CA ARG A 88 -4.50 -11.04 -3.05
C ARG A 88 -5.91 -10.57 -2.71
N ARG A 89 -6.42 -11.01 -1.56
CA ARG A 89 -7.63 -10.46 -0.93
C ARG A 89 -7.20 -9.64 0.28
N GLY A 90 -7.36 -8.31 0.20
CA GLY A 90 -6.84 -7.42 1.23
C GLY A 90 -5.33 -7.58 1.38
N ARG A 91 -4.81 -7.40 2.59
CA ARG A 91 -3.36 -7.39 2.83
C ARG A 91 -2.84 -8.63 3.57
N LYS A 92 -3.74 -9.56 3.90
CA LYS A 92 -3.42 -10.75 4.71
C LYS A 92 -3.83 -12.07 4.07
N THR A 93 -4.33 -12.09 2.85
CA THR A 93 -4.79 -13.33 2.22
C THR A 93 -4.31 -13.44 0.78
N LEU A 94 -3.60 -14.51 0.47
CA LEU A 94 -3.30 -14.91 -0.89
C LEU A 94 -4.54 -15.60 -1.44
N ALA A 95 -5.20 -14.99 -2.44
CA ALA A 95 -6.40 -15.57 -3.06
C ALA A 95 -6.05 -16.66 -4.09
N GLY A 96 -4.96 -16.49 -4.83
CA GLY A 96 -4.47 -17.49 -5.78
C GLY A 96 -3.13 -17.11 -6.38
N VAL A 97 -2.52 -18.09 -7.04
CA VAL A 97 -1.25 -17.95 -7.76
C VAL A 97 -1.46 -18.39 -9.20
N GLY A 98 -0.87 -17.65 -10.14
CA GLY A 98 -0.94 -18.00 -11.54
C GLY A 98 0.30 -17.62 -12.32
N LYS A 99 0.39 -18.14 -13.54
CA LYS A 99 1.43 -17.80 -14.51
C LYS A 99 0.79 -17.02 -15.66
N ILE A 100 1.37 -15.89 -16.01
CA ILE A 100 0.92 -15.07 -17.14
C ILE A 100 1.16 -15.83 -18.44
N THR A 101 0.13 -15.92 -19.30
CA THR A 101 0.17 -16.70 -20.53
C THR A 101 -0.03 -15.85 -21.79
N GLY A 102 -0.60 -14.66 -21.66
CA GLY A 102 -0.84 -13.74 -22.77
C GLY A 102 -0.46 -12.30 -22.45
N PRO A 103 -0.40 -11.43 -23.47
CA PRO A 103 -0.16 -10.01 -23.26
C PRO A 103 -1.36 -9.33 -22.60
N SER A 104 -1.15 -8.12 -22.10
CA SER A 104 -2.22 -7.24 -21.64
C SER A 104 -3.10 -6.81 -22.82
N VAL A 105 -4.41 -6.71 -22.59
CA VAL A 105 -5.38 -6.26 -23.59
C VAL A 105 -6.37 -5.28 -22.97
N TYR A 106 -6.79 -4.28 -23.73
CA TYR A 106 -7.87 -3.36 -23.38
C TYR A 106 -9.20 -3.95 -23.90
N SER A 107 -10.11 -4.27 -22.99
CA SER A 107 -11.41 -4.90 -23.29
C SER A 107 -12.49 -4.40 -22.33
N PRO A 108 -12.96 -3.17 -22.50
CA PRO A 108 -13.97 -2.58 -21.61
C PRO A 108 -15.28 -3.37 -21.66
N GLY A 109 -15.91 -3.57 -20.51
CA GLY A 109 -17.17 -4.32 -20.38
C GLY A 109 -17.03 -5.85 -20.36
N LYS A 110 -15.80 -6.41 -20.47
CA LYS A 110 -15.57 -7.85 -20.38
C LYS A 110 -16.00 -8.42 -19.03
N ASN A 111 -15.70 -7.74 -17.91
CA ASN A 111 -16.21 -8.08 -16.59
C ASN A 111 -17.39 -7.17 -16.21
N GLN A 112 -18.58 -7.75 -16.10
CA GLN A 112 -19.81 -7.00 -15.78
C GLN A 112 -19.94 -6.65 -14.27
N HIS A 113 -19.11 -7.23 -13.40
CA HIS A 113 -19.13 -7.00 -11.97
C HIS A 113 -18.34 -5.76 -11.56
N VAL A 114 -17.34 -5.40 -12.37
CA VAL A 114 -16.45 -4.26 -12.12
C VAL A 114 -16.07 -3.60 -13.45
N GLY A 115 -15.88 -2.29 -13.41
CA GLY A 115 -15.57 -1.51 -14.64
C GLY A 115 -14.09 -1.57 -15.04
N HIS A 116 -13.43 -2.72 -14.89
CA HIS A 116 -12.03 -2.90 -15.28
C HIS A 116 -11.91 -3.07 -16.80
N PRO A 117 -11.12 -2.25 -17.48
CA PRO A 117 -10.93 -2.35 -18.91
C PRO A 117 -9.70 -3.17 -19.31
N GLY A 118 -8.70 -3.31 -18.44
CA GLY A 118 -7.44 -4.01 -18.70
C GLY A 118 -7.50 -5.46 -18.25
N PHE A 119 -7.01 -6.39 -19.09
CA PHE A 119 -6.95 -7.82 -18.79
C PHE A 119 -5.61 -8.41 -19.21
N ILE A 120 -5.13 -9.38 -18.44
CA ILE A 120 -4.00 -10.25 -18.78
C ILE A 120 -4.46 -11.70 -18.61
N GLU A 121 -4.09 -12.56 -19.56
CA GLU A 121 -4.37 -14.00 -19.44
C GLU A 121 -3.44 -14.65 -18.43
N VAL A 122 -4.02 -15.48 -17.55
CA VAL A 122 -3.31 -16.14 -16.45
C VAL A 122 -3.74 -17.60 -16.36
N SER A 123 -2.79 -18.51 -16.35
CA SER A 123 -3.01 -19.91 -15.98
C SER A 123 -2.97 -20.03 -14.45
N TRP A 124 -4.14 -20.09 -13.82
CA TRP A 124 -4.26 -20.17 -12.36
C TRP A 124 -3.92 -21.57 -11.85
N GLN A 125 -3.08 -21.64 -10.81
CA GLN A 125 -2.76 -22.89 -10.13
C GLN A 125 -3.92 -23.33 -9.24
N ALA A 126 -4.04 -24.66 -9.04
CA ALA A 126 -5.06 -25.21 -8.15
C ALA A 126 -4.79 -24.85 -6.67
N GLN A 127 -3.53 -24.76 -6.27
CA GLN A 127 -3.08 -24.38 -4.92
C GLN A 127 -1.80 -23.54 -5.01
N PRO A 128 -1.50 -22.64 -4.02
CA PRO A 128 -2.37 -22.32 -2.89
C PRO A 128 -3.58 -21.45 -3.27
N ARG A 129 -4.66 -21.60 -2.51
CA ARG A 129 -5.89 -20.80 -2.63
C ARG A 129 -6.34 -20.35 -1.25
N ASP A 130 -6.81 -19.10 -1.16
CA ASP A 130 -7.35 -18.48 0.07
C ASP A 130 -6.45 -18.70 1.30
N LYS A 131 -5.12 -18.62 1.11
CA LYS A 131 -4.13 -18.83 2.16
C LYS A 131 -4.03 -17.58 3.04
N PRO A 132 -4.50 -17.61 4.31
CA PRO A 132 -4.40 -16.48 5.22
C PRO A 132 -3.01 -16.38 5.84
N PHE A 133 -2.63 -15.15 6.21
CA PHE A 133 -1.42 -14.86 6.98
C PHE A 133 -1.80 -14.16 8.29
N PRO A 134 -1.06 -14.42 9.39
CA PRO A 134 -1.35 -13.81 10.68
C PRO A 134 -1.08 -12.30 10.70
N THR A 135 -0.15 -11.85 9.88
CA THR A 135 0.29 -10.45 9.78
C THR A 135 0.05 -9.91 8.36
N ILE A 136 0.21 -8.60 8.19
CA ILE A 136 0.18 -7.96 6.88
C ILE A 136 1.42 -8.41 6.08
N VAL A 137 1.20 -8.98 4.90
CA VAL A 137 2.25 -9.47 4.00
C VAL A 137 2.19 -8.86 2.60
N PHE A 138 1.08 -8.21 2.25
CA PHE A 138 0.91 -7.58 0.95
C PHE A 138 0.89 -6.06 1.07
N PRO A 139 1.45 -5.33 0.07
CA PRO A 139 1.41 -3.88 0.02
C PRO A 139 -0.03 -3.38 -0.14
N MET A 140 -0.25 -2.09 0.14
CA MET A 140 -1.55 -1.46 -0.07
C MET A 140 -1.90 -1.29 -1.56
N HIS A 141 -0.90 -1.10 -2.40
CA HIS A 141 -1.08 -0.81 -3.82
C HIS A 141 -1.76 -1.95 -4.57
N THR A 142 -2.55 -1.59 -5.59
CA THR A 142 -3.25 -2.57 -6.45
C THR A 142 -2.29 -3.54 -7.12
N LEU A 143 -1.13 -3.06 -7.55
CA LEU A 143 -0.10 -3.85 -8.23
C LEU A 143 1.28 -3.52 -7.67
N ALA A 144 2.10 -4.53 -7.41
CA ALA A 144 3.50 -4.40 -7.02
C ALA A 144 4.34 -5.55 -7.57
N GLU A 145 5.62 -5.31 -7.81
CA GLU A 145 6.59 -6.36 -8.12
C GLU A 145 7.21 -6.89 -6.83
N PHE A 146 7.45 -8.20 -6.76
CA PHE A 146 8.11 -8.89 -5.66
C PHE A 146 9.39 -9.56 -6.14
N SER A 147 10.36 -9.73 -5.24
CA SER A 147 11.50 -10.59 -5.53
C SER A 147 11.04 -12.07 -5.59
N GLU A 148 11.83 -12.92 -6.27
CA GLU A 148 11.57 -14.35 -6.29
C GLU A 148 11.51 -14.94 -4.88
N GLU A 149 12.38 -14.49 -3.99
CA GLU A 149 12.44 -14.94 -2.61
C GLU A 149 11.15 -14.60 -1.84
N GLN A 150 10.66 -13.35 -1.97
CA GLN A 150 9.40 -12.92 -1.37
C GLN A 150 8.22 -13.72 -1.91
N PHE A 151 8.14 -13.89 -3.23
CA PHE A 151 7.09 -14.65 -3.87
C PHE A 151 7.07 -16.09 -3.36
N ARG A 152 8.22 -16.79 -3.37
CA ARG A 152 8.35 -18.16 -2.89
C ARG A 152 8.01 -18.31 -1.41
N SER A 153 8.45 -17.39 -0.59
CA SER A 153 8.13 -17.36 0.85
C SER A 153 6.61 -17.32 1.10
N LEU A 154 5.87 -16.53 0.34
CA LEU A 154 4.42 -16.43 0.46
C LEU A 154 3.69 -17.67 -0.09
N VAL A 155 4.17 -18.24 -1.19
CA VAL A 155 3.53 -19.38 -1.85
C VAL A 155 3.82 -20.69 -1.12
N GLU A 156 5.10 -20.99 -0.87
CA GLU A 156 5.57 -22.29 -0.41
C GLU A 156 5.68 -22.38 1.12
N GLY A 157 5.88 -21.27 1.79
CA GLY A 157 6.46 -21.39 3.08
C GLY A 157 5.88 -20.76 4.27
N SER A 158 6.59 -20.97 5.22
CA SER A 158 6.68 -20.75 6.63
C SER A 158 7.79 -19.74 6.97
N GLY A 159 8.19 -18.89 6.04
CA GLY A 159 9.18 -17.84 6.28
C GLY A 159 8.56 -16.62 6.98
N PRO A 160 9.34 -15.84 7.74
CA PRO A 160 8.89 -14.56 8.26
C PRO A 160 8.54 -13.62 7.09
N PRO A 161 7.62 -12.65 7.30
CA PRO A 161 7.29 -11.66 6.27
C PRO A 161 8.55 -10.95 5.80
N ILE A 162 8.86 -11.10 4.53
CA ILE A 162 9.98 -10.39 3.90
C ILE A 162 9.46 -8.99 3.54
N ALA A 163 10.26 -7.97 3.81
CA ALA A 163 9.93 -6.59 3.44
C ALA A 163 9.55 -6.47 1.94
N PRO A 164 8.60 -5.62 1.58
CA PRO A 164 8.18 -5.44 0.19
C PRO A 164 9.36 -5.03 -0.72
N PRO A 165 9.32 -5.38 -2.02
CA PRO A 165 10.40 -5.11 -2.95
C PRO A 165 10.58 -3.63 -3.27
N GLU A 166 11.81 -3.29 -3.60
CA GLU A 166 12.22 -2.00 -4.10
C GLU A 166 11.73 -1.81 -5.54
N THR A 167 10.89 -0.81 -5.78
CA THR A 167 10.63 -0.31 -7.12
C THR A 167 10.98 1.17 -7.16
N GLU A 168 11.94 1.51 -8.00
CA GLU A 168 12.36 2.89 -8.20
C GLU A 168 11.31 3.70 -8.96
N PRO A 169 11.05 4.94 -8.57
CA PRO A 169 10.56 5.97 -9.47
C PRO A 169 11.54 7.16 -9.52
N GLU A 170 11.85 7.59 -10.70
CA GLU A 170 12.52 8.88 -10.93
C GLU A 170 11.52 10.01 -10.69
N VAL A 171 11.76 10.93 -9.76
CA VAL A 171 11.48 12.39 -9.81
C VAL A 171 11.98 13.08 -8.52
N GLU A 172 12.50 14.27 -8.60
CA GLU A 172 12.97 15.27 -7.62
C GLU A 172 13.11 14.79 -6.15
N ASP A 173 14.31 14.42 -5.81
CA ASP A 173 14.77 13.72 -4.62
C ASP A 173 13.99 12.40 -4.32
N PRO A 174 14.11 11.41 -5.24
CA PRO A 174 13.46 10.11 -5.10
C PRO A 174 13.82 9.38 -3.80
N SER A 175 15.02 9.65 -3.27
CA SER A 175 15.53 9.01 -2.06
C SER A 175 14.69 9.35 -0.82
N GLU A 176 14.05 10.54 -0.81
CA GLU A 176 13.23 10.94 0.33
C GLU A 176 11.93 10.15 0.42
N PHE A 177 11.19 10.10 -0.65
CA PHE A 177 9.90 9.41 -0.72
C PHE A 177 10.02 7.89 -0.56
N VAL A 178 10.99 7.30 -1.27
CA VAL A 178 11.28 5.87 -1.20
C VAL A 178 11.59 5.43 0.22
N LEU A 179 12.43 6.20 0.94
CA LEU A 179 12.80 5.87 2.33
C LEU A 179 11.65 6.05 3.33
N GLU A 180 10.77 7.04 3.16
CA GLU A 180 9.59 7.20 4.02
C GLU A 180 8.61 6.05 3.80
N LYS A 181 8.39 5.64 2.56
CA LYS A 181 7.54 4.50 2.23
C LYS A 181 8.08 3.18 2.77
N TYR A 182 9.39 2.93 2.66
CA TYR A 182 9.99 1.73 3.27
C TYR A 182 9.89 1.74 4.78
N LEU A 183 10.07 2.90 5.40
CA LEU A 183 9.88 3.06 6.83
C LEU A 183 8.43 2.73 7.22
N GLU A 184 7.47 3.22 6.46
CA GLU A 184 6.05 2.97 6.67
C GLU A 184 5.72 1.48 6.53
N ASP A 185 6.08 0.86 5.40
CA ASP A 185 5.85 -0.55 5.13
C ASP A 185 6.54 -1.44 6.17
N PHE A 186 7.76 -1.09 6.58
CA PHE A 186 8.48 -1.79 7.64
C PHE A 186 7.75 -1.69 8.98
N ILE A 187 7.31 -0.48 9.37
CA ILE A 187 6.58 -0.27 10.61
C ILE A 187 5.26 -1.03 10.60
N VAL A 188 4.51 -0.95 9.52
CA VAL A 188 3.22 -1.64 9.38
C VAL A 188 3.38 -3.15 9.41
N SER A 189 4.36 -3.70 8.68
CA SER A 189 4.64 -5.14 8.67
C SER A 189 5.11 -5.69 10.03
N ASN A 190 5.73 -4.86 10.84
CA ASN A 190 6.25 -5.21 12.16
C ASN A 190 5.49 -4.54 13.31
N PHE A 191 4.26 -4.05 13.06
CA PHE A 191 3.54 -3.14 13.96
C PHE A 191 3.38 -3.70 15.38
N ASP A 192 2.94 -4.95 15.50
CA ASP A 192 2.73 -5.62 16.78
C ASP A 192 4.05 -5.79 17.57
N THR A 193 5.15 -6.06 16.87
CA THR A 193 6.48 -6.18 17.47
C THR A 193 7.01 -4.84 17.96
N ILE A 194 6.88 -3.79 17.13
CA ILE A 194 7.37 -2.44 17.43
C ILE A 194 6.58 -1.82 18.58
N PHE A 195 5.26 -1.96 18.56
CA PHE A 195 4.37 -1.37 19.56
C PHE A 195 3.96 -2.35 20.66
N LYS A 196 4.45 -3.60 20.64
CA LYS A 196 4.23 -4.63 21.68
C LYS A 196 2.75 -4.81 22.05
N GLY A 197 1.86 -4.72 21.06
CA GLY A 197 0.43 -4.81 21.24
C GLY A 197 -0.22 -3.58 21.93
N HIS A 198 0.53 -2.51 22.25
CA HIS A 198 -0.05 -1.30 22.82
C HIS A 198 -0.88 -0.50 21.82
N LEU A 199 -0.49 -0.55 20.55
CA LEU A 199 -1.23 0.03 19.43
C LEU A 199 -1.67 -1.08 18.49
N ARG A 200 -2.79 -0.85 17.81
CA ARG A 200 -3.28 -1.68 16.69
C ARG A 200 -3.58 -0.76 15.52
N ILE A 201 -3.26 -1.17 14.31
CA ILE A 201 -3.67 -0.43 13.12
C ILE A 201 -5.20 -0.36 13.10
N PHE A 202 -5.74 0.82 12.83
CA PHE A 202 -7.17 1.03 12.70
C PHE A 202 -7.68 0.33 11.44
N GLU A 203 -8.87 -0.23 11.53
CA GLU A 203 -9.63 -0.75 10.40
C GLU A 203 -11.06 -0.25 10.55
N ASP A 204 -11.58 0.45 9.53
CA ASP A 204 -12.95 0.93 9.54
C ASP A 204 -13.95 -0.16 9.13
N THR A 205 -15.24 0.17 9.22
CA THR A 205 -16.31 -0.76 8.87
C THR A 205 -16.37 -1.10 7.38
N GLU A 206 -15.74 -0.28 6.53
CA GLU A 206 -15.66 -0.48 5.08
C GLU A 206 -14.44 -1.32 4.70
N GLY A 207 -13.55 -1.57 5.67
CA GLY A 207 -12.35 -2.38 5.50
C GLY A 207 -11.14 -1.62 5.01
N ASN A 208 -11.19 -0.28 5.08
CA ASN A 208 -10.00 0.51 4.91
C ASN A 208 -9.11 0.32 6.14
N ASP A 209 -7.87 -0.08 5.93
CA ASP A 209 -6.92 -0.16 7.03
C ASP A 209 -6.27 1.21 7.28
N GLY A 210 -5.65 1.36 8.45
CA GLY A 210 -5.07 2.61 8.89
C GLY A 210 -3.77 3.00 8.21
N GLN A 211 -3.21 2.25 7.26
CA GLN A 211 -2.04 2.67 6.49
C GLN A 211 -2.49 3.56 5.33
N GLN A 212 -1.86 4.74 5.17
CA GLN A 212 -2.25 5.75 4.19
C GLN A 212 -3.76 6.02 4.25
N TYR A 213 -4.28 6.16 5.48
CA TYR A 213 -5.71 6.30 5.70
C TYR A 213 -6.24 7.57 5.01
N ALA A 214 -7.13 7.38 4.05
CA ALA A 214 -7.62 8.45 3.20
C ALA A 214 -8.52 9.43 3.97
N THR A 215 -8.25 10.73 3.84
CA THR A 215 -9.09 11.81 4.34
C THR A 215 -9.28 12.87 3.26
N ASP A 216 -10.28 13.75 3.41
CA ASP A 216 -10.51 14.87 2.50
C ASP A 216 -9.42 15.96 2.57
N ILE A 217 -8.53 15.89 3.58
CA ILE A 217 -7.40 16.80 3.77
C ILE A 217 -6.03 16.18 3.49
N GLY A 218 -6.00 14.98 2.92
CA GLY A 218 -4.81 14.17 2.60
C GLY A 218 -4.74 12.88 3.40
N PRO A 219 -3.89 11.92 3.00
CA PRO A 219 -3.74 10.66 3.69
C PRO A 219 -2.97 10.83 5.01
N ILE A 220 -3.35 10.05 6.01
CA ILE A 220 -2.61 9.87 7.26
C ILE A 220 -1.65 8.70 7.06
N ASP A 221 -0.36 8.85 7.32
CA ASP A 221 0.63 7.78 7.09
C ASP A 221 0.21 6.49 7.79
N ILE A 222 -0.05 6.54 9.10
CA ILE A 222 -0.63 5.42 9.83
C ILE A 222 -1.64 5.92 10.84
N LEU A 223 -2.88 5.44 10.76
CA LEU A 223 -3.92 5.62 11.77
C LEU A 223 -4.01 4.37 12.62
N ALA A 224 -3.89 4.50 13.93
CA ALA A 224 -3.91 3.40 14.88
C ALA A 224 -4.88 3.65 16.03
N ILE A 225 -5.16 2.60 16.82
CA ILE A 225 -5.93 2.67 18.05
C ILE A 225 -5.06 2.14 19.20
N GLU A 226 -5.03 2.87 20.31
CA GLU A 226 -4.42 2.42 21.54
C GLU A 226 -5.27 1.33 22.20
N ALA A 227 -4.67 0.16 22.42
CA ALA A 227 -5.40 -1.03 22.84
C ALA A 227 -6.13 -0.84 24.18
N LYS A 228 -5.53 -0.09 25.12
CA LYS A 228 -6.02 0.10 26.47
C LYS A 228 -7.08 1.21 26.57
N THR A 229 -6.83 2.38 26.04
CA THR A 229 -7.70 3.56 26.18
C THR A 229 -8.69 3.75 25.06
N LYS A 230 -8.49 3.01 23.96
CA LYS A 230 -9.24 3.17 22.69
C LYS A 230 -9.05 4.54 22.03
N ALA A 231 -8.05 5.31 22.46
CA ALA A 231 -7.70 6.57 21.82
C ALA A 231 -7.21 6.28 20.37
N PHE A 232 -7.59 7.14 19.45
CA PHE A 232 -6.94 7.14 18.13
C PHE A 232 -5.53 7.69 18.25
N VAL A 233 -4.62 7.15 17.43
CA VAL A 233 -3.23 7.61 17.34
C VAL A 233 -2.93 7.89 15.86
N VAL A 234 -2.72 9.17 15.55
CA VAL A 234 -2.23 9.62 14.24
C VAL A 234 -0.73 9.52 14.25
N ILE A 235 -0.16 8.68 13.41
CA ILE A 235 1.29 8.47 13.29
C ILE A 235 1.76 9.11 11.99
N GLU A 236 2.72 10.02 12.09
CA GLU A 236 3.38 10.70 10.98
C GLU A 236 4.84 10.27 10.91
N LEU A 237 5.31 9.90 9.72
CA LEU A 237 6.65 9.37 9.49
C LEU A 237 7.53 10.42 8.81
N LYS A 238 8.78 10.52 9.25
CA LYS A 238 9.79 11.37 8.61
C LYS A 238 11.14 10.63 8.55
N LYS A 239 11.72 10.53 7.36
CA LYS A 239 12.96 9.79 7.13
C LYS A 239 14.19 10.38 7.81
N GLY A 240 14.22 11.69 7.96
CA GLY A 240 15.39 12.42 8.48
C GLY A 240 15.04 13.29 9.68
N ARG A 241 15.55 14.53 9.64
CA ARG A 241 15.24 15.56 10.63
C ARG A 241 13.93 16.25 10.26
N PRO A 242 12.86 16.08 11.04
CA PRO A 242 11.61 16.77 10.77
C PRO A 242 11.75 18.26 11.17
N SER A 243 10.99 19.13 10.49
CA SER A 243 10.81 20.49 10.97
C SER A 243 9.62 20.57 11.94
N ASP A 244 9.51 21.71 12.65
CA ASP A 244 8.33 22.04 13.49
C ASP A 244 6.99 22.01 12.71
N ARG A 245 7.03 22.11 11.37
CA ARG A 245 5.87 21.99 10.48
C ARG A 245 5.12 20.66 10.64
N VAL A 246 5.82 19.58 11.02
CA VAL A 246 5.19 18.27 11.24
C VAL A 246 4.16 18.32 12.38
N VAL A 247 4.36 19.15 13.38
CA VAL A 247 3.39 19.33 14.48
C VAL A 247 2.06 19.89 13.96
N GLY A 248 2.12 20.90 13.08
CA GLY A 248 0.93 21.43 12.41
C GLY A 248 0.21 20.41 11.53
N GLN A 249 0.97 19.56 10.84
CA GLN A 249 0.44 18.46 10.04
C GLN A 249 -0.29 17.44 10.91
N VAL A 250 0.34 16.95 11.97
CA VAL A 250 -0.25 15.99 12.91
C VAL A 250 -1.49 16.58 13.58
N LEU A 251 -1.44 17.83 14.06
CA LEU A 251 -2.60 18.48 14.67
C LEU A 251 -3.79 18.59 13.71
N ARG A 252 -3.56 18.89 12.45
CA ARG A 252 -4.59 18.94 11.41
C ARG A 252 -5.26 17.58 11.22
N TYR A 253 -4.50 16.51 11.13
CA TYR A 253 -5.04 15.14 11.02
C TYR A 253 -5.74 14.71 12.32
N MET A 254 -5.18 15.03 13.49
CA MET A 254 -5.84 14.75 14.78
C MET A 254 -7.19 15.46 14.88
N GLY A 255 -7.27 16.70 14.44
CA GLY A 255 -8.53 17.46 14.36
C GLY A 255 -9.55 16.80 13.43
N TRP A 256 -9.10 16.34 12.28
CA TRP A 256 -9.94 15.60 11.34
C TRP A 256 -10.48 14.29 11.94
N VAL A 257 -9.59 13.47 12.53
CA VAL A 257 -9.95 12.22 13.20
C VAL A 257 -10.93 12.46 14.34
N LYS A 258 -10.68 13.50 15.13
CA LYS A 258 -11.57 13.88 16.25
C LYS A 258 -12.99 14.20 15.78
N LYS A 259 -13.11 14.88 14.65
CA LYS A 259 -14.39 15.31 14.09
C LYS A 259 -15.14 14.17 13.38
N ASN A 260 -14.42 13.29 12.67
CA ASN A 260 -15.04 12.38 11.72
C ASN A 260 -15.11 10.92 12.21
N LEU A 261 -14.20 10.50 13.12
CA LEU A 261 -14.08 9.10 13.54
C LEU A 261 -14.34 8.86 15.03
N CYS A 262 -14.15 9.88 15.88
CA CYS A 262 -14.26 9.71 17.32
C CYS A 262 -15.72 9.60 17.78
N ALA A 263 -15.98 8.61 18.64
CA ALA A 263 -17.17 8.60 19.47
C ALA A 263 -17.06 9.66 20.61
N ASP A 264 -18.20 9.93 21.30
CA ASP A 264 -18.24 10.84 22.43
C ASP A 264 -17.24 10.41 23.52
N GLY A 265 -16.42 11.37 23.96
CA GLY A 265 -15.39 11.14 24.98
C GLY A 265 -14.11 10.49 24.48
N GLN A 266 -14.07 9.95 23.25
CA GLN A 266 -12.87 9.36 22.69
C GLN A 266 -11.81 10.43 22.38
N THR A 267 -10.54 10.12 22.68
CA THR A 267 -9.41 11.03 22.51
C THR A 267 -8.57 10.71 21.30
N VAL A 268 -7.81 11.69 20.81
CA VAL A 268 -6.84 11.52 19.73
C VAL A 268 -5.47 11.94 20.21
N LYS A 269 -4.46 11.14 19.90
CA LYS A 269 -3.04 11.39 20.17
C LYS A 269 -2.28 11.47 18.85
N GLY A 270 -1.16 12.18 18.86
CA GLY A 270 -0.21 12.21 17.75
C GLY A 270 1.08 11.48 18.10
N LEU A 271 1.72 10.88 17.11
CA LEU A 271 3.03 10.27 17.22
C LEU A 271 3.84 10.61 15.96
N VAL A 272 4.93 11.34 16.14
CA VAL A 272 5.92 11.54 15.06
C VAL A 272 7.00 10.48 15.19
N ILE A 273 7.33 9.80 14.09
CA ILE A 273 8.46 8.85 14.05
C ILE A 273 9.48 9.40 13.05
N CYS A 274 10.68 9.70 13.51
CA CYS A 274 11.73 10.30 12.69
C CYS A 274 13.11 9.74 13.06
N ARG A 275 14.13 9.98 12.19
CA ARG A 275 15.48 9.50 12.47
C ARG A 275 16.25 10.44 13.37
N ASP A 276 16.19 11.73 13.08
CA ASP A 276 17.07 12.72 13.69
C ASP A 276 16.29 13.70 14.57
N HIS A 277 16.94 14.11 15.67
CA HIS A 277 16.40 15.13 16.58
C HIS A 277 16.46 16.53 15.95
N ASP A 278 15.40 17.31 16.18
CA ASP A 278 15.35 18.74 15.82
C ASP A 278 14.96 19.59 17.02
N PRO A 279 15.77 20.61 17.40
CA PRO A 279 15.46 21.48 18.55
C PRO A 279 14.15 22.29 18.38
N LYS A 280 13.81 22.68 17.13
CA LYS A 280 12.57 23.43 16.87
C LYS A 280 11.35 22.54 17.09
N LEU A 281 11.43 21.26 16.68
CA LEU A 281 10.40 20.27 16.96
C LEU A 281 10.22 20.11 18.48
N THR A 282 11.30 20.05 19.25
CA THR A 282 11.22 19.93 20.72
C THR A 282 10.44 21.08 21.33
N TYR A 283 10.78 22.33 20.97
CA TYR A 283 10.03 23.49 21.48
C TYR A 283 8.55 23.48 21.07
N ALA A 284 8.24 23.06 19.84
CA ALA A 284 6.87 22.97 19.38
C ALA A 284 6.07 21.90 20.17
N LEU A 285 6.72 20.77 20.50
CA LEU A 285 6.09 19.69 21.26
C LEU A 285 5.83 20.05 22.74
N GLU A 286 6.64 20.91 23.35
CA GLU A 286 6.37 21.39 24.72
C GLU A 286 5.05 22.15 24.85
N MET A 287 4.54 22.70 23.76
CA MET A 287 3.25 23.38 23.69
C MET A 287 2.08 22.45 23.37
N THR A 288 2.34 21.12 23.24
CA THR A 288 1.32 20.11 22.94
C THR A 288 1.38 18.99 24.00
N ASN A 289 0.24 18.62 24.56
CA ASN A 289 0.18 17.59 25.62
C ASN A 289 -0.16 16.19 25.06
N ASN A 290 -0.42 16.08 23.76
CA ASN A 290 -0.99 14.89 23.15
C ASN A 290 -0.24 14.43 21.88
N ILE A 291 0.93 15.02 21.61
CA ILE A 291 1.83 14.59 20.52
C ILE A 291 3.15 14.14 21.15
N ASN A 292 3.60 12.96 20.77
CA ASN A 292 4.88 12.40 21.16
C ASN A 292 5.79 12.22 19.94
N VAL A 293 7.10 12.11 20.19
CA VAL A 293 8.08 11.75 19.16
C VAL A 293 8.81 10.46 19.55
N ARG A 294 9.09 9.62 18.55
CA ARG A 294 10.00 8.47 18.67
C ARG A 294 11.06 8.55 17.58
N TYR A 295 12.26 8.11 17.94
CA TYR A 295 13.38 8.08 17.04
C TYR A 295 13.68 6.65 16.62
N TYR A 296 13.94 6.43 15.31
CA TYR A 296 14.38 5.15 14.82
C TYR A 296 15.86 5.21 14.40
N SER A 297 16.50 4.06 14.38
CA SER A 297 17.85 3.89 13.82
C SER A 297 17.87 2.66 12.91
N MET A 298 18.68 2.72 11.85
CA MET A 298 18.92 1.59 10.96
C MET A 298 20.40 1.19 11.03
N SER A 299 20.66 -0.11 11.06
CA SER A 299 22.03 -0.65 11.00
C SER A 299 22.14 -1.70 9.90
N PHE A 300 23.16 -1.56 9.05
CA PHE A 300 23.51 -2.56 8.04
C PHE A 300 24.64 -3.46 8.56
N LYS A 301 24.50 -4.76 8.39
CA LYS A 301 25.56 -5.72 8.65
C LYS A 301 25.85 -6.48 7.37
N LEU A 302 27.04 -6.31 6.81
CA LEU A 302 27.53 -7.18 5.76
C LEU A 302 28.04 -8.49 6.42
N LYS A 303 27.63 -9.63 5.89
CA LYS A 303 28.20 -10.93 6.23
C LYS A 303 29.02 -11.40 5.03
N GLU A 304 30.27 -11.73 5.28
CA GLU A 304 31.06 -12.46 4.29
C GLU A 304 30.48 -13.89 4.18
N ASN A 305 30.40 -14.41 2.95
CA ASN A 305 30.01 -15.80 2.76
C ASN A 305 31.01 -16.72 3.48
N PRO A 306 30.55 -17.75 4.20
CA PRO A 306 31.44 -18.74 4.81
C PRO A 306 32.20 -19.55 3.77
#